data_86c0dabadd3364ebb117babd212067bf
#
_entry.id   86c0dabadd3364ebb117babd212067bf
#
_cell.length_a   1.000
_cell.length_b   1.000
_cell.length_c   1.000
_cell.angle_alpha   90.00
_cell.angle_beta   90.00
_cell.angle_gamma   90.00
#
_symmetry.space_group_name_H-M   'P 1'
#
loop_
_entity.id
_entity.type
_entity.pdbx_description
1 polymer ?
#
loop_
_entity_poly.entity_id
_entity_poly.type
_entity_poly.pdbx_seq_one_letter_code
_entity_poly.pdbx_strand_id
1 'polypeptide(L)'
;MLDSQIISHNNIQPLVTFIVTTYNLDAELLKECIESITRLSISIEDREIIVIDDGSDLPAINSLASICKNIVYLWQPNQGVSAARNIALDIAHGKYIQFIDGDDYLIRATYEHCLDIARYHNPDMVLFQHTSKNDSIVTEVYDGPFLGAEFMHNNNINGMAWGYMFRKDILMSLRFNSNITFGEDEEFTAKLIIRAERLFTTPSKAYFYRQRKCSVTHEINRRTKVQRLEENESIIFHLQDLLDKLPKLERAAMERRIAQLSMDYLYNTARLTRSYSHLNEACYRLRRRGLFPLPNKKYTRKYSLFRTMSKNAIGRRLIIATAI
;
A
#
# COMPACT_ATOMS: atom_id res chain seq x y z
N MET A 1 12.56 29.77 -48.04
CA MET A 1 13.06 29.55 -46.66
C MET A 1 11.85 29.31 -45.81
N LEU A 2 11.60 28.06 -45.49
CA LEU A 2 10.53 27.67 -44.57
C LEU A 2 11.17 27.60 -43.19
N ASP A 3 10.83 28.55 -42.32
CA ASP A 3 11.21 28.54 -40.91
C ASP A 3 10.53 27.37 -40.25
N SER A 4 11.30 26.31 -39.99
CA SER A 4 10.92 25.25 -39.10
C SER A 4 10.98 25.79 -37.67
N GLN A 5 9.87 26.32 -37.17
CA GLN A 5 9.68 26.50 -35.73
C GLN A 5 9.70 25.14 -35.08
N ILE A 6 10.85 24.79 -34.53
CA ILE A 6 10.97 23.70 -33.56
C ILE A 6 10.19 24.16 -32.32
N ILE A 7 8.94 23.75 -32.21
CA ILE A 7 8.19 23.87 -30.97
C ILE A 7 8.92 22.95 -29.99
N SER A 8 9.79 23.52 -29.15
CA SER A 8 10.29 22.85 -27.98
C SER A 8 9.08 22.60 -27.09
N HIS A 9 8.52 21.39 -27.13
CA HIS A 9 7.67 20.92 -26.04
C HIS A 9 8.57 20.96 -24.81
N ASN A 10 8.41 22.00 -23.98
CA ASN A 10 8.85 21.96 -22.61
C ASN A 10 8.21 20.69 -22.02
N ASN A 11 9.02 19.67 -21.77
CA ASN A 11 8.59 18.47 -21.05
C ASN A 11 8.26 18.91 -19.62
N ILE A 12 7.06 19.48 -19.41
CA ILE A 12 6.55 19.80 -18.08
C ILE A 12 6.27 18.47 -17.41
N GLN A 13 7.07 18.15 -16.40
CA GLN A 13 6.85 16.96 -15.60
C GLN A 13 5.54 17.10 -14.81
N PRO A 14 4.57 16.20 -14.95
CA PRO A 14 3.35 16.26 -14.16
C PRO A 14 3.66 16.25 -12.65
N LEU A 15 2.87 16.94 -11.86
CA LEU A 15 3.03 16.93 -10.42
C LEU A 15 2.72 15.53 -9.85
N VAL A 16 1.64 14.91 -10.31
CA VAL A 16 1.22 13.58 -9.82
C VAL A 16 0.84 12.67 -10.98
N THR A 17 1.37 11.44 -10.96
CA THR A 17 0.81 10.30 -11.69
C THR A 17 -0.14 9.53 -10.77
N PHE A 18 -1.41 9.45 -11.15
CA PHE A 18 -2.40 8.59 -10.53
C PHE A 18 -2.41 7.25 -11.25
N ILE A 19 -2.04 6.19 -10.55
CA ILE A 19 -2.01 4.83 -11.08
C ILE A 19 -3.25 4.10 -10.59
N VAL A 20 -4.14 3.75 -11.52
CA VAL A 20 -5.40 3.02 -11.23
C VAL A 20 -5.28 1.60 -11.78
N THR A 21 -5.49 0.61 -10.94
CA THR A 21 -5.54 -0.80 -11.37
C THR A 21 -6.97 -1.31 -11.37
N THR A 22 -7.34 -2.07 -12.40
CA THR A 22 -8.69 -2.63 -12.55
C THR A 22 -8.64 -4.06 -13.08
N TYR A 23 -9.59 -4.88 -12.67
CA TYR A 23 -9.80 -6.23 -13.17
C TYR A 23 -11.27 -6.63 -12.99
N ASN A 24 -11.97 -6.92 -14.08
CA ASN A 24 -13.39 -7.31 -14.09
C ASN A 24 -14.26 -6.44 -13.18
N LEU A 25 -14.01 -5.14 -13.23
CA LEU A 25 -14.71 -4.15 -12.41
C LEU A 25 -15.92 -3.59 -13.15
N ASP A 26 -16.97 -3.27 -12.41
CA ASP A 26 -18.10 -2.51 -12.90
C ASP A 26 -17.64 -1.14 -13.44
N ALA A 27 -18.09 -0.82 -14.66
CA ALA A 27 -17.70 0.40 -15.36
C ALA A 27 -18.05 1.69 -14.59
N GLU A 28 -19.17 1.71 -13.87
CA GLU A 28 -19.59 2.88 -13.08
C GLU A 28 -18.66 3.12 -11.88
N LEU A 29 -18.12 2.06 -11.26
CA LEU A 29 -17.15 2.20 -10.18
C LEU A 29 -15.82 2.79 -10.68
N LEU A 30 -15.32 2.24 -11.80
CA LEU A 30 -14.09 2.77 -12.41
C LEU A 30 -14.29 4.22 -12.87
N LYS A 31 -15.46 4.55 -13.40
CA LYS A 31 -15.83 5.91 -13.76
C LYS A 31 -15.79 6.84 -12.56
N GLU A 32 -16.41 6.47 -11.43
CA GLU A 32 -16.39 7.26 -10.20
C GLU A 32 -14.96 7.48 -9.70
N CYS A 33 -14.12 6.44 -9.75
CA CYS A 33 -12.69 6.54 -9.44
C CYS A 33 -12.02 7.61 -10.28
N ILE A 34 -12.11 7.54 -11.61
CA ILE A 34 -11.48 8.48 -12.54
C ILE A 34 -12.05 9.90 -12.39
N GLU A 35 -13.37 10.03 -12.22
CA GLU A 35 -13.99 11.34 -11.98
C GLU A 35 -13.49 11.98 -10.68
N SER A 36 -13.21 11.20 -9.64
CA SER A 36 -12.65 11.72 -8.40
C SER A 36 -11.28 12.38 -8.61
N ILE A 37 -10.47 11.84 -9.52
CA ILE A 37 -9.17 12.40 -9.90
C ILE A 37 -9.36 13.63 -10.77
N THR A 38 -10.27 13.58 -11.76
CA THR A 38 -10.46 14.69 -12.71
C THR A 38 -11.11 15.92 -12.07
N ARG A 39 -11.81 15.77 -10.94
CA ARG A 39 -12.41 16.86 -10.15
C ARG A 39 -11.43 17.56 -9.21
N LEU A 40 -10.18 17.07 -9.06
CA LEU A 40 -9.17 17.75 -8.24
C LEU A 40 -8.78 19.09 -8.85
N SER A 41 -8.48 20.09 -8.02
CA SER A 41 -8.02 21.43 -8.42
C SER A 41 -6.54 21.41 -8.81
N ILE A 42 -6.22 20.60 -9.82
CA ILE A 42 -4.89 20.41 -10.40
C ILE A 42 -5.02 20.51 -11.92
N SER A 43 -4.08 21.19 -12.56
CA SER A 43 -4.12 21.37 -14.01
C SER A 43 -4.02 20.03 -14.75
N ILE A 44 -4.42 20.01 -16.01
CA ILE A 44 -4.34 18.80 -16.83
C ILE A 44 -2.88 18.42 -17.12
N GLU A 45 -2.00 19.42 -17.18
CA GLU A 45 -0.56 19.25 -17.40
C GLU A 45 0.15 18.73 -16.16
N ASP A 46 -0.36 19.06 -14.96
CA ASP A 46 0.17 18.61 -13.68
C ASP A 46 -0.35 17.22 -13.27
N ARG A 47 -1.28 16.65 -14.06
CA ARG A 47 -1.96 15.40 -13.77
C ARG A 47 -1.76 14.37 -14.88
N GLU A 48 -1.16 13.25 -14.55
CA GLU A 48 -1.11 12.06 -15.39
C GLU A 48 -2.02 10.98 -14.79
N ILE A 49 -2.84 10.33 -15.60
CA ILE A 49 -3.69 9.22 -15.19
C ILE A 49 -3.31 7.99 -16.01
N ILE A 50 -2.85 6.94 -15.33
CA ILE A 50 -2.51 5.66 -15.94
C ILE A 50 -3.47 4.60 -15.39
N VAL A 51 -4.22 3.97 -16.28
CA VAL A 51 -5.14 2.87 -15.95
C VAL A 51 -4.56 1.58 -16.50
N ILE A 52 -4.29 0.62 -15.61
CA ILE A 52 -3.87 -0.73 -16.00
C ILE A 52 -5.04 -1.69 -15.78
N ASP A 53 -5.52 -2.25 -16.88
CA ASP A 53 -6.52 -3.29 -16.88
C ASP A 53 -5.80 -4.65 -16.90
N ASP A 54 -5.85 -5.35 -15.77
CA ASP A 54 -5.14 -6.62 -15.57
C ASP A 54 -5.92 -7.81 -16.12
N GLY A 55 -6.38 -7.70 -17.36
CA GLY A 55 -6.96 -8.82 -18.11
C GLY A 55 -8.47 -8.97 -17.91
N SER A 56 -9.22 -7.87 -17.82
CA SER A 56 -10.68 -7.94 -17.80
C SER A 56 -11.24 -8.60 -19.06
N ASP A 57 -12.29 -9.41 -18.87
CA ASP A 57 -13.03 -10.09 -19.96
C ASP A 57 -13.64 -9.06 -20.95
N LEU A 58 -14.11 -7.95 -20.40
CA LEU A 58 -14.57 -6.78 -21.16
C LEU A 58 -13.67 -5.58 -20.80
N PRO A 59 -12.77 -5.18 -21.73
CA PRO A 59 -11.87 -4.06 -21.49
C PRO A 59 -12.63 -2.76 -21.17
N ALA A 60 -12.18 -2.07 -20.13
CA ALA A 60 -12.86 -0.87 -19.60
C ALA A 60 -12.65 0.40 -20.46
N ILE A 61 -11.83 0.34 -21.53
CA ILE A 61 -11.49 1.49 -22.36
C ILE A 61 -12.71 2.24 -22.92
N ASN A 62 -13.74 1.54 -23.32
CA ASN A 62 -14.93 2.15 -23.92
C ASN A 62 -15.70 3.02 -22.90
N SER A 63 -15.70 2.61 -21.62
CA SER A 63 -16.33 3.37 -20.52
C SER A 63 -15.53 4.60 -20.15
N LEU A 64 -14.21 4.56 -20.33
CA LEU A 64 -13.29 5.66 -19.98
C LEU A 64 -13.20 6.73 -21.06
N ALA A 65 -13.33 6.38 -22.34
CA ALA A 65 -13.17 7.28 -23.48
C ALA A 65 -14.12 8.48 -23.43
N SER A 66 -15.29 8.36 -22.82
CA SER A 66 -16.28 9.43 -22.65
C SER A 66 -15.95 10.39 -21.50
N ILE A 67 -15.09 10.00 -20.57
CA ILE A 67 -14.85 10.72 -19.31
C ILE A 67 -13.60 11.59 -19.38
N CYS A 68 -12.53 11.06 -19.92
CA CYS A 68 -11.25 11.75 -19.95
C CYS A 68 -10.45 11.39 -21.22
N LYS A 69 -10.10 12.42 -22.00
CA LYS A 69 -9.30 12.25 -23.23
C LYS A 69 -7.81 12.00 -22.96
N ASN A 70 -7.35 12.28 -21.73
CA ASN A 70 -5.93 12.25 -21.36
C ASN A 70 -5.65 11.14 -20.34
N ILE A 71 -6.14 9.93 -20.63
CA ILE A 71 -5.84 8.72 -19.86
C ILE A 71 -4.89 7.84 -20.68
N VAL A 72 -3.80 7.40 -20.08
CA VAL A 72 -2.99 6.29 -20.59
C VAL A 72 -3.66 5.00 -20.13
N TYR A 73 -4.25 4.27 -21.05
CA TYR A 73 -4.89 2.97 -20.77
C TYR A 73 -4.05 1.84 -21.36
N LEU A 74 -3.72 0.87 -20.53
CA LEU A 74 -3.03 -0.36 -20.93
C LEU A 74 -3.80 -1.56 -20.46
N TRP A 75 -4.03 -2.50 -21.36
CA TRP A 75 -4.55 -3.82 -21.06
C TRP A 75 -3.41 -4.84 -21.09
N GLN A 76 -3.36 -5.75 -20.14
CA GLN A 76 -2.44 -6.89 -20.11
C GLN A 76 -3.20 -8.17 -19.79
N PRO A 77 -2.71 -9.37 -20.18
CA PRO A 77 -3.21 -10.63 -19.62
C PRO A 77 -3.06 -10.61 -18.08
N ASN A 78 -4.03 -11.19 -17.36
CA ASN A 78 -4.03 -11.16 -15.90
C ASN A 78 -2.73 -11.76 -15.30
N GLN A 79 -1.99 -10.92 -14.58
CA GLN A 79 -0.74 -11.26 -13.90
C GLN A 79 -0.74 -10.80 -12.43
N GLY A 80 -1.87 -10.27 -11.96
CA GLY A 80 -2.05 -9.76 -10.59
C GLY A 80 -1.68 -8.29 -10.43
N VAL A 81 -2.23 -7.70 -9.37
CA VAL A 81 -2.12 -6.27 -9.07
C VAL A 81 -0.67 -5.77 -8.97
N SER A 82 0.24 -6.60 -8.46
CA SER A 82 1.68 -6.29 -8.38
C SER A 82 2.30 -6.05 -9.75
N ALA A 83 2.01 -6.91 -10.73
CA ALA A 83 2.49 -6.77 -12.10
C ALA A 83 1.89 -5.52 -12.76
N ALA A 84 0.59 -5.29 -12.59
CA ALA A 84 -0.09 -4.10 -13.10
C ALA A 84 0.51 -2.80 -12.54
N ARG A 85 0.72 -2.73 -11.22
CA ARG A 85 1.36 -1.56 -10.59
C ARG A 85 2.80 -1.36 -11.06
N ASN A 86 3.56 -2.43 -11.26
CA ASN A 86 4.95 -2.34 -11.76
C ASN A 86 5.01 -1.76 -13.17
N ILE A 87 4.17 -2.21 -14.10
CA ILE A 87 4.10 -1.66 -15.46
C ILE A 87 3.76 -0.16 -15.40
N ALA A 88 2.78 0.22 -14.58
CA ALA A 88 2.44 1.63 -14.44
C ALA A 88 3.59 2.47 -13.87
N LEU A 89 4.35 1.95 -12.91
CA LEU A 89 5.55 2.62 -12.36
C LEU A 89 6.63 2.85 -13.42
N ASP A 90 6.78 1.93 -14.38
CA ASP A 90 7.80 2.04 -15.42
C ASP A 90 7.50 3.15 -16.43
N ILE A 91 6.21 3.44 -16.69
CA ILE A 91 5.77 4.45 -17.64
C ILE A 91 5.31 5.76 -17.00
N ALA A 92 5.21 5.83 -15.67
CA ALA A 92 4.80 7.04 -14.95
C ALA A 92 5.83 8.16 -15.10
N HIS A 93 5.39 9.40 -15.37
CA HIS A 93 6.27 10.57 -15.53
C HIS A 93 6.16 11.57 -14.39
N GLY A 94 5.08 11.51 -13.58
CA GLY A 94 4.83 12.45 -12.51
C GLY A 94 5.94 12.49 -11.45
N LYS A 95 6.12 13.66 -10.85
CA LYS A 95 7.03 13.85 -9.71
C LYS A 95 6.62 12.98 -8.52
N TYR A 96 5.32 12.88 -8.29
CA TYR A 96 4.71 12.03 -7.27
C TYR A 96 3.91 10.91 -7.91
N ILE A 97 3.78 9.81 -7.17
CA ILE A 97 2.95 8.65 -7.52
C ILE A 97 1.86 8.49 -6.45
N GLN A 98 0.63 8.26 -6.92
CA GLN A 98 -0.50 7.87 -6.10
C GLN A 98 -1.15 6.63 -6.70
N PHE A 99 -1.18 5.53 -5.95
CA PHE A 99 -1.97 4.35 -6.32
C PHE A 99 -3.44 4.51 -5.90
N ILE A 100 -4.34 4.00 -6.72
CA ILE A 100 -5.78 3.96 -6.43
C ILE A 100 -6.32 2.63 -6.94
N ASP A 101 -7.04 1.91 -6.11
CA ASP A 101 -7.79 0.74 -6.56
C ASP A 101 -9.03 1.19 -7.33
N GLY A 102 -9.31 0.59 -8.48
CA GLY A 102 -10.33 1.10 -9.42
C GLY A 102 -11.77 1.15 -8.88
N ASP A 103 -12.04 0.45 -7.76
CA ASP A 103 -13.32 0.46 -7.06
C ASP A 103 -13.43 1.51 -5.95
N ASP A 104 -12.35 2.24 -5.70
CA ASP A 104 -12.23 3.27 -4.67
C ASP A 104 -12.18 4.67 -5.29
N TYR A 105 -12.12 5.72 -4.47
CA TYR A 105 -12.01 7.09 -4.97
C TYR A 105 -11.32 8.04 -3.97
N LEU A 106 -10.80 9.15 -4.49
CA LEU A 106 -10.22 10.22 -3.69
C LEU A 106 -11.30 11.18 -3.19
N ILE A 107 -11.23 11.57 -1.93
CA ILE A 107 -12.13 12.57 -1.35
C ILE A 107 -11.53 13.94 -1.62
N ARG A 108 -12.12 14.67 -2.58
CA ARG A 108 -11.57 15.89 -3.15
C ARG A 108 -11.00 16.86 -2.12
N ALA A 109 -11.82 17.36 -1.21
CA ALA A 109 -11.40 18.43 -0.29
C ALA A 109 -10.22 18.04 0.60
N THR A 110 -10.18 16.79 1.07
CA THR A 110 -9.12 16.28 1.94
C THR A 110 -7.88 15.86 1.15
N TYR A 111 -8.05 15.39 -0.09
CA TYR A 111 -6.90 15.06 -0.94
C TYR A 111 -6.20 16.31 -1.48
N GLU A 112 -6.94 17.39 -1.75
CA GLU A 112 -6.35 18.68 -2.13
C GLU A 112 -5.39 19.20 -1.05
N HIS A 113 -5.68 18.99 0.23
CA HIS A 113 -4.73 19.29 1.31
C HIS A 113 -3.42 18.46 1.18
N CYS A 114 -3.50 17.19 0.76
CA CYS A 114 -2.29 16.38 0.49
C CYS A 114 -1.49 16.95 -0.70
N LEU A 115 -2.15 17.46 -1.73
CA LEU A 115 -1.51 18.13 -2.87
C LEU A 115 -0.82 19.44 -2.44
N ASP A 116 -1.42 20.19 -1.52
CA ASP A 116 -0.80 21.40 -0.98
C ASP A 116 0.46 21.09 -0.17
N ILE A 117 0.43 20.05 0.67
CA ILE A 117 1.63 19.56 1.36
C ILE A 117 2.72 19.22 0.32
N ALA A 118 2.35 18.53 -0.78
CA ALA A 118 3.30 18.16 -1.83
C ALA A 118 3.91 19.39 -2.53
N ARG A 119 3.12 20.40 -2.82
CA ARG A 119 3.58 21.65 -3.48
C ARG A 119 4.48 22.49 -2.59
N TYR A 120 4.06 22.70 -1.34
CA TYR A 120 4.73 23.66 -0.45
C TYR A 120 5.93 23.06 0.27
N HIS A 121 5.90 21.78 0.61
CA HIS A 121 6.94 21.15 1.42
C HIS A 121 7.88 20.24 0.65
N ASN A 122 7.56 19.91 -0.61
CA ASN A 122 8.36 18.98 -1.43
C ASN A 122 8.75 17.71 -0.65
N PRO A 123 7.78 16.97 -0.09
CA PRO A 123 8.04 15.78 0.71
C PRO A 123 8.51 14.61 -0.15
N ASP A 124 9.10 13.61 0.50
CA ASP A 124 9.30 12.30 -0.12
C ASP A 124 8.03 11.46 -0.04
N MET A 125 7.27 11.59 1.06
CA MET A 125 6.00 10.90 1.26
C MET A 125 5.02 11.78 2.02
N VAL A 126 3.73 11.64 1.67
CA VAL A 126 2.60 12.18 2.43
C VAL A 126 1.67 11.03 2.76
N LEU A 127 1.59 10.67 4.05
CA LEU A 127 0.68 9.66 4.56
C LEU A 127 -0.64 10.31 4.98
N PHE A 128 -1.76 9.71 4.61
CA PHE A 128 -3.10 10.18 4.96
C PHE A 128 -3.98 9.03 5.44
N GLN A 129 -5.17 9.34 5.92
CA GLN A 129 -6.15 8.37 6.40
C GLN A 129 -7.17 8.04 5.32
N HIS A 130 -7.92 6.96 5.55
CA HIS A 130 -9.03 6.54 4.72
C HIS A 130 -10.32 6.45 5.53
N THR A 131 -11.43 6.41 4.83
CA THR A 131 -12.75 6.13 5.41
C THR A 131 -13.54 5.18 4.51
N SER A 132 -14.49 4.47 5.08
CA SER A 132 -15.54 3.74 4.35
C SER A 132 -16.93 4.34 4.62
N LYS A 133 -16.98 5.53 5.23
CA LYS A 133 -18.22 6.24 5.61
C LYS A 133 -18.20 7.64 5.03
N ASN A 134 -19.37 8.19 4.74
CA ASN A 134 -19.53 9.59 4.30
C ASN A 134 -19.37 10.58 5.48
N ASP A 135 -18.24 10.51 6.17
CA ASP A 135 -17.92 11.29 7.35
C ASP A 135 -16.61 12.10 7.21
N SER A 136 -16.29 12.58 6.01
CA SER A 136 -15.07 13.33 5.76
C SER A 136 -15.11 14.68 6.46
N ILE A 137 -14.34 14.78 7.55
CA ILE A 137 -14.05 16.07 8.19
C ILE A 137 -12.78 16.60 7.50
N VAL A 138 -12.87 17.78 6.90
CA VAL A 138 -11.71 18.48 6.36
C VAL A 138 -10.86 18.98 7.52
N THR A 139 -9.59 18.63 7.52
CA THR A 139 -8.60 19.14 8.46
C THR A 139 -7.35 19.55 7.69
N GLU A 140 -6.83 20.73 7.98
CA GLU A 140 -5.59 21.24 7.39
C GLU A 140 -4.36 20.94 8.26
N VAL A 141 -4.53 20.04 9.23
CA VAL A 141 -3.44 19.65 10.13
C VAL A 141 -2.52 18.63 9.46
N TYR A 142 -1.23 18.82 9.61
CA TYR A 142 -0.20 17.87 9.23
C TYR A 142 0.97 17.93 10.19
N ASP A 143 1.74 16.85 10.25
CA ASP A 143 2.97 16.75 11.04
C ASP A 143 4.14 16.34 10.13
N GLY A 144 5.34 16.76 10.48
CA GLY A 144 6.57 16.47 9.73
C GLY A 144 7.46 17.71 9.54
N PRO A 145 8.59 17.60 8.83
CA PRO A 145 9.09 16.35 8.21
C PRO A 145 9.69 15.39 9.23
N PHE A 146 9.44 14.10 9.02
CA PHE A 146 10.09 13.01 9.76
C PHE A 146 11.05 12.26 8.84
N LEU A 147 12.09 11.65 9.39
CA LEU A 147 12.78 10.55 8.70
C LEU A 147 11.84 9.34 8.67
N GLY A 148 11.65 8.71 7.50
CA GLY A 148 10.73 7.58 7.36
C GLY A 148 11.11 6.40 8.24
N ALA A 149 12.41 6.13 8.41
CA ALA A 149 12.90 5.11 9.34
C ALA A 149 12.55 5.45 10.80
N GLU A 150 12.71 6.71 11.22
CA GLU A 150 12.32 7.15 12.56
C GLU A 150 10.80 7.05 12.77
N PHE A 151 10.03 7.48 11.77
CA PHE A 151 8.57 7.37 11.81
C PHE A 151 8.12 5.92 11.95
N MET A 152 8.65 5.00 11.11
CA MET A 152 8.34 3.57 11.18
C MET A 152 8.82 2.93 12.48
N HIS A 153 9.95 3.40 13.05
CA HIS A 153 10.43 2.92 14.35
C HIS A 153 9.51 3.31 15.51
N ASN A 154 8.87 4.48 15.45
CA ASN A 154 8.06 5.01 16.56
C ASN A 154 6.55 4.77 16.37
N ASN A 155 6.07 4.61 15.14
CA ASN A 155 4.65 4.51 14.81
C ASN A 155 4.27 3.14 14.24
N ASN A 156 2.98 2.83 14.28
CA ASN A 156 2.42 1.73 13.52
C ASN A 156 2.11 2.24 12.12
N ILE A 157 2.55 1.52 11.11
CA ILE A 157 2.26 1.84 9.72
C ILE A 157 1.20 0.89 9.17
N ASN A 158 0.36 1.41 8.29
CA ASN A 158 -0.53 0.61 7.45
C ASN A 158 0.22 0.30 6.16
N GLY A 159 0.25 -0.97 5.76
CA GLY A 159 0.97 -1.41 4.56
C GLY A 159 0.16 -1.26 3.27
N MET A 160 -0.77 -0.31 3.20
CA MET A 160 -1.62 -0.13 2.01
C MET A 160 -0.96 0.83 1.02
N ALA A 161 -0.70 0.39 -0.22
CA ALA A 161 -0.03 1.21 -1.24
C ALA A 161 -0.82 2.47 -1.62
N TRP A 162 -2.14 2.44 -1.53
CA TRP A 162 -3.01 3.59 -1.79
C TRP A 162 -3.10 4.59 -0.62
N GLY A 163 -2.59 4.27 0.57
CA GLY A 163 -2.68 5.09 1.79
C GLY A 163 -1.69 6.26 1.85
N TYR A 164 -0.96 6.51 0.79
CA TYR A 164 0.04 7.58 0.72
C TYR A 164 0.35 7.98 -0.72
N MET A 165 0.80 9.22 -0.88
CA MET A 165 1.46 9.72 -2.08
C MET A 165 2.96 9.77 -1.81
N PHE A 166 3.80 9.41 -2.81
CA PHE A 166 5.25 9.42 -2.66
C PHE A 166 5.98 9.97 -3.86
N ARG A 167 7.15 10.58 -3.65
CA ARG A 167 8.01 11.08 -4.70
C ARG A 167 8.64 9.92 -5.48
N LYS A 168 8.55 9.96 -6.80
CA LYS A 168 9.02 8.87 -7.67
C LYS A 168 10.50 8.55 -7.47
N ASP A 169 11.34 9.54 -7.17
CA ASP A 169 12.79 9.37 -7.03
C ASP A 169 13.18 8.40 -5.92
N ILE A 170 12.43 8.35 -4.80
CA ILE A 170 12.73 7.43 -3.71
C ILE A 170 12.46 5.97 -4.06
N LEU A 171 11.71 5.73 -5.15
CA LEU A 171 11.44 4.37 -5.64
C LEU A 171 12.72 3.66 -6.07
N MET A 172 13.64 4.36 -6.75
CA MET A 172 14.83 3.76 -7.35
C MET A 172 14.46 2.49 -8.15
N SER A 173 15.01 1.33 -7.75
CA SER A 173 14.71 0.02 -8.35
C SER A 173 13.62 -0.77 -7.61
N LEU A 174 12.95 -0.17 -6.62
CA LEU A 174 11.90 -0.87 -5.86
C LEU A 174 10.70 -1.16 -6.76
N ARG A 175 10.24 -2.40 -6.71
CA ARG A 175 9.02 -2.89 -7.40
C ARG A 175 8.26 -3.80 -6.45
N PHE A 176 6.97 -3.96 -6.72
CA PHE A 176 6.16 -4.98 -6.06
C PHE A 176 6.67 -6.37 -6.43
N ASN A 177 6.58 -7.30 -5.50
CA ASN A 177 6.91 -8.70 -5.77
C ASN A 177 5.73 -9.41 -6.44
N SER A 178 5.83 -9.64 -7.74
CA SER A 178 4.76 -10.26 -8.53
C SER A 178 4.48 -11.73 -8.17
N ASN A 179 5.32 -12.35 -7.34
CA ASN A 179 5.07 -13.71 -6.83
C ASN A 179 4.21 -13.72 -5.56
N ILE A 180 3.83 -12.55 -5.04
CA ILE A 180 3.01 -12.38 -3.85
C ILE A 180 1.66 -11.79 -4.28
N THR A 181 0.59 -12.49 -3.91
CA THR A 181 -0.80 -12.08 -4.21
C THR A 181 -1.44 -11.37 -3.02
N PHE A 182 -1.01 -11.70 -1.78
CA PHE A 182 -1.58 -11.16 -0.56
C PHE A 182 -0.52 -10.53 0.33
N GLY A 183 -0.63 -9.23 0.57
CA GLY A 183 0.28 -8.49 1.43
C GLY A 183 1.52 -7.96 0.70
N GLU A 184 1.52 -7.95 -0.63
CA GLU A 184 2.54 -7.32 -1.46
C GLU A 184 2.78 -5.86 -1.08
N ASP A 185 1.72 -5.18 -0.67
CA ASP A 185 1.72 -3.80 -0.20
C ASP A 185 2.54 -3.63 1.08
N GLU A 186 2.50 -4.61 1.99
CA GLU A 186 3.25 -4.59 3.24
C GLU A 186 4.76 -4.58 3.01
N GLU A 187 5.24 -5.41 2.10
CA GLU A 187 6.64 -5.48 1.74
C GLU A 187 7.10 -4.20 1.02
N PHE A 188 6.32 -3.77 0.02
CA PHE A 188 6.61 -2.57 -0.75
C PHE A 188 6.64 -1.32 0.14
N THR A 189 5.60 -1.11 0.96
CA THR A 189 5.47 0.04 1.84
C THR A 189 6.59 0.12 2.86
N ALA A 190 6.95 -1.00 3.52
CA ALA A 190 8.02 -1.03 4.49
C ALA A 190 9.38 -0.63 3.86
N LYS A 191 9.67 -1.14 2.65
CA LYS A 191 10.90 -0.82 1.89
C LYS A 191 10.91 0.63 1.40
N LEU A 192 9.75 1.20 1.07
CA LEU A 192 9.64 2.56 0.58
C LEU A 192 9.78 3.58 1.71
N ILE A 193 9.07 3.39 2.83
CA ILE A 193 9.08 4.33 3.96
C ILE A 193 10.49 4.55 4.51
N ILE A 194 11.31 3.51 4.65
CA ILE A 194 12.68 3.67 5.19
C ILE A 194 13.60 4.51 4.30
N ARG A 195 13.21 4.80 3.06
CA ARG A 195 13.96 5.64 2.12
C ARG A 195 13.57 7.11 2.18
N ALA A 196 12.45 7.42 2.81
CA ALA A 196 11.95 8.78 2.89
C ALA A 196 12.76 9.58 3.93
N GLU A 197 13.33 10.71 3.50
CA GLU A 197 14.00 11.66 4.39
C GLU A 197 13.04 12.76 4.87
N ARG A 198 11.96 13.01 4.11
CA ARG A 198 10.97 14.05 4.36
C ARG A 198 9.56 13.45 4.29
N LEU A 199 9.18 12.72 5.34
CA LEU A 199 7.84 12.14 5.47
C LEU A 199 6.93 13.12 6.21
N PHE A 200 5.75 13.38 5.65
CA PHE A 200 4.67 14.12 6.29
C PHE A 200 3.48 13.19 6.53
N THR A 201 2.71 13.47 7.55
CA THR A 201 1.48 12.75 7.86
C THR A 201 0.34 13.71 8.14
N THR A 202 -0.86 13.37 7.70
CA THR A 202 -2.08 14.14 7.99
C THR A 202 -3.20 13.20 8.46
N PRO A 203 -4.01 13.60 9.45
CA PRO A 203 -5.21 12.87 9.83
C PRO A 203 -6.35 12.98 8.82
N SER A 204 -6.18 13.73 7.72
CA SER A 204 -7.17 13.90 6.67
C SER A 204 -7.55 12.57 6.05
N LYS A 205 -8.85 12.26 6.01
CA LYS A 205 -9.40 11.08 5.32
C LYS A 205 -9.50 11.38 3.83
N ALA A 206 -8.38 11.22 3.13
CA ALA A 206 -8.24 11.59 1.72
C ALA A 206 -8.64 10.50 0.73
N TYR A 207 -8.84 9.30 1.20
CA TYR A 207 -9.17 8.12 0.40
C TYR A 207 -10.46 7.47 0.90
N PHE A 208 -11.38 7.15 -0.01
CA PHE A 208 -12.59 6.39 0.30
C PHE A 208 -12.37 4.92 -0.10
N TYR A 209 -12.31 4.06 0.91
CA TYR A 209 -12.18 2.60 0.73
C TYR A 209 -13.56 1.96 0.69
N ARG A 210 -13.94 1.40 -0.47
CA ARG A 210 -15.24 0.77 -0.67
C ARG A 210 -15.22 -0.68 -0.19
N GLN A 211 -16.09 -0.98 0.78
CA GLN A 211 -16.28 -2.36 1.23
C GLN A 211 -17.22 -3.10 0.29
N ARG A 212 -16.70 -4.05 -0.50
CA ARG A 212 -17.50 -4.89 -1.40
C ARG A 212 -17.51 -6.35 -0.91
N LYS A 213 -18.67 -7.04 -1.10
CA LYS A 213 -18.82 -8.46 -0.75
C LYS A 213 -17.95 -9.37 -1.64
N CYS A 214 -17.64 -8.95 -2.86
CA CYS A 214 -16.85 -9.70 -3.85
C CYS A 214 -15.38 -9.27 -3.92
N SER A 215 -14.87 -8.59 -2.88
CA SER A 215 -13.43 -8.25 -2.82
C SER A 215 -12.58 -9.51 -2.69
N VAL A 216 -11.41 -9.55 -3.33
CA VAL A 216 -10.41 -10.63 -3.23
C VAL A 216 -10.07 -10.95 -1.76
N THR A 217 -10.21 -9.96 -0.87
CA THR A 217 -10.02 -10.13 0.57
C THR A 217 -11.12 -10.96 1.26
N HIS A 218 -12.30 -11.08 0.64
CA HIS A 218 -13.46 -11.80 1.21
C HIS A 218 -13.58 -13.25 0.71
N GLU A 219 -12.90 -13.62 -0.36
CA GLU A 219 -12.92 -15.01 -0.86
C GLU A 219 -12.05 -15.92 0.02
N ILE A 220 -12.67 -16.58 1.01
CA ILE A 220 -11.97 -17.36 2.04
C ILE A 220 -12.24 -18.86 1.84
N ASN A 221 -11.75 -19.44 0.74
CA ASN A 221 -11.65 -20.88 0.63
C ASN A 221 -10.38 -21.41 1.36
N ARG A 222 -10.28 -22.74 1.52
CA ARG A 222 -9.16 -23.36 2.24
C ARG A 222 -7.80 -23.07 1.58
N ARG A 223 -7.75 -23.09 0.24
CA ARG A 223 -6.53 -22.86 -0.55
C ARG A 223 -6.04 -21.42 -0.38
N THR A 224 -6.94 -20.45 -0.49
CA THR A 224 -6.64 -19.02 -0.30
C THR A 224 -6.13 -18.73 1.11
N LYS A 225 -6.67 -19.41 2.14
CA LYS A 225 -6.18 -19.26 3.52
C LYS A 225 -4.73 -19.72 3.67
N VAL A 226 -4.40 -20.88 3.12
CA VAL A 226 -3.03 -21.43 3.18
C VAL A 226 -2.08 -20.49 2.44
N GLN A 227 -2.42 -20.12 1.23
CA GLN A 227 -1.62 -19.21 0.40
C GLN A 227 -1.33 -17.89 1.13
N ARG A 228 -2.34 -17.25 1.73
CA ARG A 228 -2.14 -16.01 2.53
C ARG A 228 -1.15 -16.20 3.67
N LEU A 229 -1.20 -17.34 4.35
CA LEU A 229 -0.28 -17.59 5.46
C LEU A 229 1.15 -17.82 4.96
N GLU A 230 1.32 -18.55 3.87
CA GLU A 230 2.63 -18.79 3.25
C GLU A 230 3.25 -17.49 2.72
N GLU A 231 2.47 -16.66 2.05
CA GLU A 231 2.93 -15.36 1.52
C GLU A 231 3.27 -14.38 2.64
N ASN A 232 2.46 -14.29 3.71
CA ASN A 232 2.77 -13.46 4.88
C ASN A 232 4.09 -13.91 5.56
N GLU A 233 4.33 -15.21 5.66
CA GLU A 233 5.60 -15.73 6.17
C GLU A 233 6.77 -15.36 5.24
N SER A 234 6.58 -15.49 3.92
CA SER A 234 7.58 -15.13 2.92
C SER A 234 7.97 -13.65 3.00
N ILE A 235 6.99 -12.75 3.14
CA ILE A 235 7.22 -11.31 3.32
C ILE A 235 8.10 -11.04 4.55
N ILE A 236 7.77 -11.68 5.69
CA ILE A 236 8.54 -11.53 6.92
C ILE A 236 10.01 -11.94 6.69
N PHE A 237 10.24 -13.04 5.99
CA PHE A 237 11.60 -13.53 5.71
C PHE A 237 12.33 -12.66 4.68
N HIS A 238 11.66 -12.18 3.64
CA HIS A 238 12.25 -11.21 2.68
C HIS A 238 12.69 -9.92 3.39
N LEU A 239 11.87 -9.39 4.29
CA LEU A 239 12.25 -8.19 5.06
C LEU A 239 13.40 -8.48 6.02
N GLN A 240 13.44 -9.68 6.64
CA GLN A 240 14.54 -10.10 7.51
C GLN A 240 15.87 -10.20 6.76
N ASP A 241 15.86 -10.76 5.55
CA ASP A 241 17.05 -10.95 4.74
C ASP A 241 17.69 -9.62 4.27
N LEU A 242 16.96 -8.50 4.44
CA LEU A 242 17.49 -7.15 4.18
C LEU A 242 18.25 -6.55 5.37
N LEU A 243 18.02 -7.04 6.60
CA LEU A 243 18.47 -6.37 7.83
C LEU A 243 19.96 -6.09 7.87
N ASP A 244 20.78 -7.03 7.38
CA ASP A 244 22.25 -6.90 7.43
C ASP A 244 22.79 -5.86 6.45
N LYS A 245 21.98 -5.42 5.49
CA LYS A 245 22.32 -4.39 4.50
C LYS A 245 21.86 -3.00 4.91
N LEU A 246 21.04 -2.90 5.96
CA LEU A 246 20.44 -1.64 6.39
C LEU A 246 21.32 -0.94 7.42
N PRO A 247 21.44 0.40 7.34
CA PRO A 247 22.00 1.21 8.40
C PRO A 247 21.26 1.03 9.73
N LYS A 248 21.83 1.49 10.83
CA LYS A 248 21.34 1.18 12.19
C LYS A 248 19.90 1.61 12.46
N LEU A 249 19.50 2.78 11.97
CA LEU A 249 18.16 3.33 12.22
C LEU A 249 17.11 2.58 11.39
N GLU A 250 17.36 2.41 10.11
CA GLU A 250 16.52 1.67 9.17
C GLU A 250 16.38 0.20 9.58
N ARG A 251 17.47 -0.41 10.05
CA ARG A 251 17.45 -1.75 10.63
C ARG A 251 16.53 -1.83 11.84
N ALA A 252 16.63 -0.91 12.80
CA ALA A 252 15.79 -0.89 13.99
C ALA A 252 14.30 -0.70 13.65
N ALA A 253 14.01 0.14 12.64
CA ALA A 253 12.66 0.35 12.13
C ALA A 253 12.11 -0.92 11.46
N MET A 254 12.92 -1.57 10.62
CA MET A 254 12.54 -2.80 9.94
C MET A 254 12.36 -3.97 10.93
N GLU A 255 13.22 -4.10 11.95
CA GLU A 255 13.07 -5.10 13.02
C GLU A 255 11.72 -4.93 13.76
N ARG A 256 11.30 -3.67 14.03
CA ARG A 256 9.97 -3.41 14.59
C ARG A 256 8.87 -3.88 13.66
N ARG A 257 8.95 -3.55 12.34
CA ARG A 257 7.95 -3.97 11.37
C ARG A 257 7.86 -5.49 11.27
N ILE A 258 8.97 -6.17 11.17
CA ILE A 258 9.06 -7.64 11.16
C ILE A 258 8.39 -8.24 12.41
N ALA A 259 8.64 -7.66 13.58
CA ALA A 259 8.01 -8.13 14.82
C ALA A 259 6.48 -7.98 14.82
N GLN A 260 5.96 -6.86 14.26
CA GLN A 260 4.52 -6.64 14.11
C GLN A 260 3.91 -7.63 13.10
N LEU A 261 4.51 -7.76 11.91
CA LEU A 261 4.06 -8.71 10.90
C LEU A 261 4.11 -10.17 11.40
N SER A 262 5.15 -10.53 12.19
CA SER A 262 5.25 -11.85 12.82
C SER A 262 4.11 -12.09 13.81
N MET A 263 3.72 -11.08 14.59
CA MET A 263 2.55 -11.18 15.47
C MET A 263 1.26 -11.36 14.66
N ASP A 264 1.07 -10.56 13.61
CA ASP A 264 -0.13 -10.61 12.77
C ASP A 264 -0.22 -11.94 12.01
N TYR A 265 0.89 -12.47 11.52
CA TYR A 265 0.99 -13.80 10.93
C TYR A 265 0.54 -14.89 11.90
N LEU A 266 1.07 -14.92 13.13
CA LEU A 266 0.68 -15.90 14.16
C LEU A 266 -0.80 -15.74 14.55
N TYR A 267 -1.29 -14.50 14.67
CA TYR A 267 -2.70 -14.23 14.95
C TYR A 267 -3.61 -14.71 13.82
N ASN A 268 -3.26 -14.42 12.57
CA ASN A 268 -4.00 -14.86 11.39
C ASN A 268 -3.95 -16.39 11.25
N THR A 269 -2.82 -17.03 11.56
CA THR A 269 -2.72 -18.49 11.62
C THR A 269 -3.73 -19.06 12.61
N ALA A 270 -3.78 -18.52 13.82
CA ALA A 270 -4.75 -18.94 14.83
C ALA A 270 -6.20 -18.76 14.35
N ARG A 271 -6.53 -17.57 13.82
CA ARG A 271 -7.88 -17.20 13.37
C ARG A 271 -8.36 -18.02 12.18
N LEU A 272 -7.51 -18.19 11.16
CA LEU A 272 -7.89 -18.84 9.90
C LEU A 272 -7.91 -20.37 10.02
N THR A 273 -6.99 -20.95 10.78
CA THR A 273 -6.89 -22.42 10.91
C THR A 273 -7.65 -22.96 12.11
N ARG A 274 -7.84 -22.16 13.17
CA ARG A 274 -8.38 -22.60 14.48
C ARG A 274 -7.68 -23.85 15.02
N SER A 275 -6.41 -24.02 14.71
CA SER A 275 -5.62 -25.21 15.01
C SER A 275 -4.40 -24.88 15.85
N TYR A 276 -4.30 -25.54 16.99
CA TYR A 276 -3.14 -25.45 17.88
C TYR A 276 -1.85 -25.97 17.20
N SER A 277 -1.98 -27.06 16.41
CA SER A 277 -0.85 -27.63 15.67
C SER A 277 -0.27 -26.63 14.66
N HIS A 278 -1.12 -26.01 13.83
CA HIS A 278 -0.68 -25.01 12.85
C HIS A 278 -0.03 -23.79 13.51
N LEU A 279 -0.61 -23.29 14.62
CA LEU A 279 -0.01 -22.17 15.37
C LEU A 279 1.37 -22.54 15.94
N ASN A 280 1.53 -23.75 16.49
CA ASN A 280 2.82 -24.23 17.01
C ASN A 280 3.86 -24.38 15.89
N GLU A 281 3.45 -24.89 14.75
CA GLU A 281 4.33 -25.01 13.58
C GLU A 281 4.78 -23.63 13.07
N ALA A 282 3.88 -22.68 12.98
CA ALA A 282 4.22 -21.28 12.63
C ALA A 282 5.21 -20.68 13.64
N CYS A 283 4.98 -20.88 14.96
CA CYS A 283 5.94 -20.48 16.00
C CYS A 283 7.31 -21.15 15.83
N TYR A 284 7.33 -22.42 15.42
CA TYR A 284 8.58 -23.17 15.20
C TYR A 284 9.33 -22.63 13.99
N ARG A 285 8.65 -22.34 12.85
CA ARG A 285 9.28 -21.77 11.66
C ARG A 285 9.90 -20.39 11.96
N LEU A 286 9.17 -19.51 12.64
CA LEU A 286 9.70 -18.20 13.08
C LEU A 286 10.88 -18.38 14.05
N ARG A 287 10.86 -19.40 14.94
CA ARG A 287 11.97 -19.67 15.87
C ARG A 287 13.25 -20.06 15.14
N ARG A 288 13.16 -20.84 14.08
CA ARG A 288 14.32 -21.21 13.24
C ARG A 288 15.01 -20.01 12.61
N ARG A 289 14.26 -18.93 12.39
CA ARG A 289 14.75 -17.64 11.88
C ARG A 289 15.11 -16.66 13.00
N GLY A 290 15.02 -17.04 14.28
CA GLY A 290 15.28 -16.14 15.41
C GLY A 290 14.18 -15.10 15.67
N LEU A 291 13.03 -15.20 15.00
CA LEU A 291 11.90 -14.25 15.12
C LEU A 291 10.88 -14.62 16.22
N PHE A 292 11.04 -15.80 16.81
CA PHE A 292 10.22 -16.24 17.93
C PHE A 292 11.09 -16.77 19.09
N PRO A 293 10.81 -16.46 20.37
CA PRO A 293 9.68 -15.66 20.85
C PRO A 293 9.70 -14.21 20.36
N LEU A 294 8.51 -13.62 20.16
CA LEU A 294 8.41 -12.22 19.73
C LEU A 294 9.21 -11.28 20.64
N PRO A 295 9.90 -10.26 20.10
CA PRO A 295 10.77 -9.35 20.85
C PRO A 295 10.09 -8.71 22.06
N ASN A 296 10.83 -8.55 23.17
CA ASN A 296 10.32 -7.92 24.38
C ASN A 296 10.27 -6.40 24.26
N LYS A 297 9.41 -5.91 23.39
CA LYS A 297 9.17 -4.47 23.12
C LYS A 297 7.70 -4.13 23.40
N LYS A 298 7.44 -2.86 23.68
CA LYS A 298 6.08 -2.35 23.94
C LYS A 298 5.59 -1.54 22.71
N TYR A 299 5.30 -2.23 21.61
CA TYR A 299 4.83 -1.55 20.39
C TYR A 299 3.36 -1.11 20.52
N THR A 300 2.48 -2.05 20.94
CA THR A 300 1.06 -1.79 21.23
C THR A 300 0.60 -2.64 22.41
N ARG A 301 -0.55 -2.28 23.00
CA ARG A 301 -1.19 -3.14 24.03
C ARG A 301 -1.50 -4.54 23.48
N LYS A 302 -2.05 -4.61 22.24
CA LYS A 302 -2.35 -5.87 21.55
C LYS A 302 -1.09 -6.71 21.38
N TYR A 303 0.00 -6.10 20.88
CA TYR A 303 1.29 -6.79 20.71
C TYR A 303 1.80 -7.37 22.03
N SER A 304 1.81 -6.55 23.09
CA SER A 304 2.33 -6.97 24.41
C SER A 304 1.54 -8.14 25.01
N LEU A 305 0.21 -8.10 24.88
CA LEU A 305 -0.66 -9.18 25.33
C LEU A 305 -0.41 -10.46 24.53
N PHE A 306 -0.46 -10.37 23.19
CA PHE A 306 -0.26 -11.50 22.29
C PHE A 306 1.12 -12.15 22.49
N ARG A 307 2.18 -11.34 22.59
CA ARG A 307 3.53 -11.80 22.90
C ARG A 307 3.60 -12.61 24.19
N THR A 308 2.94 -12.14 25.24
CA THR A 308 2.91 -12.84 26.53
C THR A 308 2.17 -14.18 26.43
N MET A 309 1.01 -14.19 25.78
CA MET A 309 0.20 -15.39 25.60
C MET A 309 0.88 -16.43 24.69
N SER A 310 1.53 -16.00 23.60
CA SER A 310 2.14 -16.92 22.63
C SER A 310 3.35 -17.70 23.15
N LYS A 311 3.99 -17.25 24.27
CA LYS A 311 5.20 -17.86 24.82
C LYS A 311 5.02 -19.30 25.29
N ASN A 312 3.85 -19.64 25.82
CA ASN A 312 3.60 -20.97 26.41
C ASN A 312 2.39 -21.67 25.80
N ALA A 313 2.25 -22.97 26.08
CA ALA A 313 1.21 -23.80 25.51
C ALA A 313 -0.23 -23.38 25.93
N ILE A 314 -0.40 -22.97 27.18
CA ILE A 314 -1.70 -22.53 27.70
C ILE A 314 -2.14 -21.26 27.00
N GLY A 315 -1.25 -20.25 26.91
CA GLY A 315 -1.53 -19.00 26.24
C GLY A 315 -1.84 -19.18 24.74
N ARG A 316 -1.14 -20.08 24.03
CA ARG A 316 -1.46 -20.40 22.62
C ARG A 316 -2.84 -21.05 22.48
N ARG A 317 -3.26 -21.91 23.41
CA ARG A 317 -4.64 -22.46 23.42
C ARG A 317 -5.68 -21.36 23.65
N LEU A 318 -5.40 -20.41 24.55
CA LEU A 318 -6.28 -19.25 24.76
C LEU A 318 -6.36 -18.35 23.51
N ILE A 319 -5.25 -18.11 22.81
CA ILE A 319 -5.25 -17.38 21.53
C ILE A 319 -6.20 -18.07 20.54
N ILE A 320 -6.14 -19.39 20.37
CA ILE A 320 -7.05 -20.14 19.48
C ILE A 320 -8.51 -19.99 19.91
N ALA A 321 -8.78 -20.05 21.21
CA ALA A 321 -10.16 -19.93 21.72
C ALA A 321 -10.74 -18.51 21.56
N THR A 322 -9.90 -17.48 21.60
CA THR A 322 -10.32 -16.07 21.54
C THR A 322 -10.14 -15.40 20.15
N ALA A 323 -9.46 -16.06 19.23
CA ALA A 323 -9.27 -15.58 17.85
C ALA A 323 -10.53 -15.79 17.00
N ILE A 324 -11.65 -15.20 17.43
CA ILE A 324 -12.95 -15.29 16.76
C ILE A 324 -13.21 -14.00 15.98
#